data_decf608b17f1bd61fbc1685c62ba7cca
#
_entry.id   decf608b17f1bd61fbc1685c62ba7cca
#
_cell.length_a   1.000
_cell.length_b   1.000
_cell.length_c   1.000
_cell.angle_alpha   90.00
_cell.angle_beta   90.00
_cell.angle_gamma   90.00
#
_symmetry.space_group_name_H-M   'P 1'
#
loop_
_entity.id
_entity.type
_entity.pdbx_description
1 polymer ?
#
loop_
_entity_poly.entity_id
_entity_poly.type
_entity_poly.pdbx_seq_one_letter_code
_entity_poly.pdbx_strand_id
1 'polypeptide(L)'
;MYIQTSTQEKLNLGIGNYQCNWGIHIAGLYETEAEREEIVMGYLHQGDIDGDLQLYNPVEHSVEDFQHSYSEAYPKCNSHLYNDKHFQVSSAEKLYYPDGTFSPWKMDENLDAFYRESQKTGRRNVRATADMAWALEKIPGTEHLMVYESRLNYFIPGKPWISLCLYNITKFDGATIMNVLRTHPYTLNGGVLTENPYYQDPDIWLAENAPQFLNH
;
A
#
# COMPACT_ATOMS: atom_id res chain seq x y z
N MET A 1 5.25 -14.24 36.47
CA MET A 1 4.44 -13.92 35.30
C MET A 1 5.36 -13.19 34.32
N TYR A 2 6.01 -13.93 33.41
CA TYR A 2 6.95 -13.35 32.44
C TYR A 2 6.13 -12.75 31.31
N ILE A 3 6.16 -11.43 31.19
CA ILE A 3 5.66 -10.73 29.98
C ILE A 3 6.68 -11.03 28.90
N GLN A 4 6.36 -11.92 27.98
CA GLN A 4 7.07 -12.05 26.72
C GLN A 4 6.81 -10.76 25.95
N THR A 5 7.75 -9.82 26.00
CA THR A 5 7.87 -8.78 24.99
C THR A 5 8.27 -9.46 23.69
N SER A 6 7.31 -9.74 22.82
CA SER A 6 7.63 -10.10 21.44
C SER A 6 8.36 -8.90 20.85
N THR A 7 9.66 -9.03 20.65
CA THR A 7 10.43 -8.14 19.80
C THR A 7 9.83 -8.29 18.41
N GLN A 8 8.94 -7.37 18.02
CA GLN A 8 8.47 -7.31 16.64
C GLN A 8 9.73 -7.08 15.78
N GLU A 9 9.97 -8.01 14.89
CA GLU A 9 11.06 -7.92 13.91
C GLU A 9 10.86 -6.65 13.09
N LYS A 10 11.84 -5.75 13.13
CA LYS A 10 11.82 -4.53 12.34
C LYS A 10 12.08 -4.88 10.89
N LEU A 11 11.32 -4.27 9.98
CA LEU A 11 11.56 -4.36 8.55
C LEU A 11 12.41 -3.18 8.07
N ASN A 12 13.26 -3.42 7.08
CA ASN A 12 13.88 -2.36 6.29
C ASN A 12 12.89 -1.91 5.21
N LEU A 13 12.66 -0.61 5.10
CA LEU A 13 11.71 -0.08 4.11
C LEU A 13 12.26 -0.21 2.67
N GLY A 14 13.57 -0.25 2.50
CA GLY A 14 14.23 -0.23 1.18
C GLY A 14 14.37 1.17 0.59
N ILE A 15 13.95 2.19 1.33
CA ILE A 15 14.02 3.60 0.96
C ILE A 15 14.82 4.29 2.07
N GLY A 16 15.94 4.91 1.71
CA GLY A 16 16.88 5.42 2.71
C GLY A 16 17.36 4.30 3.66
N ASN A 17 17.60 4.63 4.92
CA ASN A 17 18.00 3.68 5.96
C ASN A 17 16.89 3.48 7.00
N TYR A 18 15.63 3.60 6.60
CA TYR A 18 14.52 3.52 7.55
C TYR A 18 14.15 2.09 7.89
N GLN A 19 14.06 1.85 9.19
CA GLN A 19 13.48 0.64 9.76
C GLN A 19 12.18 0.98 10.46
N CYS A 20 11.15 0.23 10.19
CA CYS A 20 9.84 0.40 10.81
C CYS A 20 9.28 -0.93 11.31
N ASN A 21 8.15 -0.89 11.99
CA ASN A 21 7.44 -2.08 12.42
C ASN A 21 6.52 -2.58 11.29
N TRP A 22 6.18 -3.85 11.31
CA TRP A 22 5.04 -4.36 10.56
C TRP A 22 3.73 -3.79 11.10
N GLY A 23 2.70 -3.79 10.28
CA GLY A 23 1.38 -3.30 10.68
C GLY A 23 1.19 -1.80 10.47
N ILE A 24 1.93 -1.18 9.54
CA ILE A 24 1.83 0.26 9.25
C ILE A 24 1.31 0.56 7.85
N HIS A 25 0.62 1.70 7.76
CA HIS A 25 0.04 2.26 6.55
C HIS A 25 0.70 3.60 6.24
N ILE A 26 1.25 3.75 5.03
CA ILE A 26 2.11 4.87 4.64
C ILE A 26 1.54 5.57 3.41
N ALA A 27 1.37 6.88 3.46
CA ALA A 27 1.19 7.70 2.27
C ALA A 27 2.56 8.07 1.68
N GLY A 28 2.87 7.58 0.49
CA GLY A 28 4.04 7.99 -0.30
C GLY A 28 3.66 9.20 -1.16
N LEU A 29 4.23 10.36 -0.85
CA LEU A 29 3.96 11.61 -1.55
C LEU A 29 5.11 11.89 -2.52
N TYR A 30 4.79 12.14 -3.79
CA TYR A 30 5.77 12.39 -4.83
C TYR A 30 5.28 13.47 -5.82
N GLU A 31 6.21 14.12 -6.50
CA GLU A 31 5.91 15.13 -7.54
C GLU A 31 6.23 14.61 -8.94
N THR A 32 7.29 13.83 -9.09
CA THR A 32 7.81 13.38 -10.38
C THR A 32 7.81 11.86 -10.52
N GLU A 33 7.77 11.38 -11.77
CA GLU A 33 7.88 9.96 -12.07
C GLU A 33 9.20 9.36 -11.55
N ALA A 34 10.30 10.12 -11.62
CA ALA A 34 11.60 9.66 -11.12
C ALA A 34 11.58 9.41 -9.62
N GLU A 35 10.94 10.29 -8.84
CA GLU A 35 10.76 10.06 -7.39
C GLU A 35 9.89 8.83 -7.10
N ARG A 36 8.78 8.68 -7.85
CA ARG A 36 7.91 7.51 -7.71
C ARG A 36 8.68 6.22 -8.00
N GLU A 37 9.42 6.21 -9.12
CA GLU A 37 10.20 5.04 -9.52
C GLU A 37 11.26 4.68 -8.48
N GLU A 38 12.00 5.66 -7.96
CA GLU A 38 12.99 5.44 -6.89
C GLU A 38 12.33 4.80 -5.65
N ILE A 39 11.19 5.33 -5.23
CA ILE A 39 10.42 4.81 -4.09
C ILE A 39 9.99 3.36 -4.36
N VAL A 40 9.33 3.10 -5.49
CA VAL A 40 8.79 1.78 -5.83
C VAL A 40 9.88 0.74 -5.96
N MET A 41 10.92 1.05 -6.72
CA MET A 41 12.02 0.14 -7.00
C MET A 41 12.79 -0.24 -5.73
N GLY A 42 13.09 0.72 -4.88
CA GLY A 42 13.77 0.46 -3.61
C GLY A 42 12.91 -0.37 -2.64
N TYR A 43 11.62 -0.01 -2.53
CA TYR A 43 10.66 -0.69 -1.67
C TYR A 43 10.47 -2.16 -2.04
N LEU A 44 10.28 -2.44 -3.33
CA LEU A 44 10.05 -3.79 -3.83
C LEU A 44 11.35 -4.62 -3.85
N HIS A 45 12.49 -4.01 -4.20
CA HIS A 45 13.77 -4.72 -4.16
C HIS A 45 14.13 -5.19 -2.75
N GLN A 46 13.86 -4.38 -1.73
CA GLN A 46 14.05 -4.81 -0.35
C GLN A 46 13.13 -5.99 0.00
N GLY A 47 11.90 -5.99 -0.48
CA GLY A 47 10.99 -7.12 -0.30
C GLY A 47 11.49 -8.43 -0.92
N ASP A 48 12.15 -8.35 -2.07
CA ASP A 48 12.83 -9.51 -2.68
C ASP A 48 13.97 -10.03 -1.81
N ILE A 49 14.78 -9.13 -1.24
CA ILE A 49 15.87 -9.49 -0.34
C ILE A 49 15.34 -10.18 0.93
N ASP A 50 14.25 -9.66 1.47
CA ASP A 50 13.64 -10.15 2.72
C ASP A 50 12.77 -11.41 2.50
N GLY A 51 12.44 -11.75 1.25
CA GLY A 51 11.58 -12.88 0.88
C GLY A 51 10.10 -12.61 1.18
N ASP A 52 9.68 -11.35 1.21
CA ASP A 52 8.30 -10.95 1.43
C ASP A 52 7.40 -11.35 0.26
N LEU A 53 6.12 -11.56 0.52
CA LEU A 53 5.09 -11.59 -0.50
C LEU A 53 4.79 -10.16 -0.93
N GLN A 54 5.02 -9.87 -2.21
CA GLN A 54 4.91 -8.52 -2.73
C GLN A 54 3.68 -8.34 -3.61
N LEU A 55 3.01 -7.20 -3.45
CA LEU A 55 1.87 -6.77 -4.27
C LEU A 55 2.17 -5.38 -4.82
N TYR A 56 2.05 -5.23 -6.13
CA TYR A 56 2.20 -3.93 -6.78
C TYR A 56 1.13 -3.68 -7.85
N ASN A 57 0.58 -2.49 -7.84
CA ASN A 57 -0.42 -2.03 -8.80
C ASN A 57 0.05 -0.73 -9.47
N PRO A 58 0.74 -0.82 -10.63
CA PRO A 58 1.12 0.36 -11.42
C PRO A 58 -0.10 0.98 -12.10
N VAL A 59 -0.07 2.29 -12.31
CA VAL A 59 -1.04 3.06 -13.11
C VAL A 59 -0.37 3.76 -14.28
N GLU A 60 0.75 4.43 -14.05
CA GLU A 60 1.44 5.24 -15.07
C GLU A 60 2.15 4.39 -16.13
N HIS A 61 2.41 3.12 -15.84
CA HIS A 61 3.05 2.16 -16.74
C HIS A 61 2.23 0.88 -16.83
N SER A 62 2.37 0.17 -17.93
CA SER A 62 1.80 -1.18 -18.02
C SER A 62 2.51 -2.13 -17.05
N VAL A 63 1.85 -3.24 -16.74
CA VAL A 63 2.46 -4.31 -15.94
C VAL A 63 3.74 -4.82 -16.60
N GLU A 64 3.71 -4.97 -17.91
CA GLU A 64 4.83 -5.44 -18.73
C GLU A 64 6.01 -4.47 -18.71
N ASP A 65 5.76 -3.16 -18.84
CA ASP A 65 6.82 -2.14 -18.79
C ASP A 65 7.49 -2.12 -17.42
N PHE A 66 6.70 -2.17 -16.35
CA PHE A 66 7.26 -2.27 -14.99
C PHE A 66 8.11 -3.53 -14.83
N GLN A 67 7.60 -4.70 -15.23
CA GLN A 67 8.33 -5.96 -15.12
C GLN A 67 9.64 -5.93 -15.90
N HIS A 68 9.66 -5.30 -17.08
CA HIS A 68 10.87 -5.12 -17.89
C HIS A 68 11.89 -4.25 -17.15
N SER A 69 11.50 -3.03 -16.72
CA SER A 69 12.39 -2.09 -16.02
C SER A 69 12.93 -2.69 -14.71
N TYR A 70 12.08 -3.38 -13.94
CA TYR A 70 12.49 -4.03 -12.71
C TYR A 70 13.51 -5.16 -12.97
N SER A 71 13.30 -5.97 -14.01
CA SER A 71 14.20 -7.06 -14.36
C SER A 71 15.56 -6.58 -14.87
N GLU A 72 15.60 -5.44 -15.53
CA GLU A 72 16.85 -4.80 -15.95
C GLU A 72 17.63 -4.23 -14.76
N ALA A 73 16.93 -3.56 -13.84
CA ALA A 73 17.56 -2.99 -12.64
C ALA A 73 18.05 -4.08 -11.66
N TYR A 74 17.30 -5.18 -11.53
CA TYR A 74 17.56 -6.24 -10.55
C TYR A 74 17.57 -7.65 -11.19
N PRO A 75 18.53 -7.97 -12.04
CA PRO A 75 18.54 -9.23 -12.80
C PRO A 75 18.59 -10.49 -11.93
N LYS A 76 19.03 -10.39 -10.68
CA LYS A 76 19.04 -11.52 -9.73
C LYS A 76 17.66 -11.83 -9.15
N CYS A 77 16.71 -10.91 -9.23
CA CYS A 77 15.34 -11.03 -8.70
C CYS A 77 14.33 -11.56 -9.73
N ASN A 78 14.76 -11.80 -10.97
CA ASN A 78 13.87 -12.19 -12.09
C ASN A 78 13.02 -13.44 -11.81
N SER A 79 13.54 -14.40 -11.04
CA SER A 79 12.78 -15.62 -10.69
C SER A 79 11.59 -15.34 -9.76
N HIS A 80 11.63 -14.26 -9.00
CA HIS A 80 10.55 -13.84 -8.10
C HIS A 80 9.48 -13.04 -8.84
N LEU A 81 9.90 -12.16 -9.75
CA LEU A 81 9.03 -11.27 -10.52
C LEU A 81 7.96 -12.01 -11.34
N TYR A 82 8.28 -13.19 -11.85
CA TYR A 82 7.38 -14.03 -12.63
C TYR A 82 6.74 -15.16 -11.82
N ASN A 83 6.88 -15.12 -10.49
CA ASN A 83 6.32 -16.09 -9.59
C ASN A 83 5.21 -15.47 -8.74
N ASP A 84 3.96 -15.61 -9.15
CA ASP A 84 2.76 -15.08 -8.47
C ASP A 84 2.65 -15.44 -6.98
N LYS A 85 3.43 -16.44 -6.52
CA LYS A 85 3.49 -16.81 -5.11
C LYS A 85 4.37 -15.88 -4.27
N HIS A 86 5.22 -15.09 -4.91
CA HIS A 86 6.15 -14.17 -4.25
C HIS A 86 5.95 -12.72 -4.67
N PHE A 87 5.66 -12.47 -5.95
CA PHE A 87 5.51 -11.13 -6.46
C PHE A 87 4.32 -11.07 -7.43
N GLN A 88 3.26 -10.38 -7.03
CA GLN A 88 2.07 -10.16 -7.85
C GLN A 88 2.05 -8.72 -8.34
N VAL A 89 2.11 -8.55 -9.65
CA VAL A 89 1.91 -7.26 -10.32
C VAL A 89 0.61 -7.33 -11.10
N SER A 90 -0.31 -6.41 -10.88
CA SER A 90 -1.58 -6.36 -11.60
C SER A 90 -2.03 -4.93 -11.84
N SER A 91 -2.82 -4.70 -12.90
CA SER A 91 -3.39 -3.38 -13.16
C SER A 91 -4.34 -2.95 -12.06
N ALA A 92 -4.49 -1.63 -11.89
CA ALA A 92 -5.45 -1.06 -10.96
C ALA A 92 -6.89 -1.50 -11.26
N GLU A 93 -7.27 -1.57 -12.55
CA GLU A 93 -8.58 -2.08 -12.99
C GLU A 93 -8.88 -3.45 -12.40
N LYS A 94 -7.95 -4.39 -12.57
CA LYS A 94 -8.11 -5.77 -12.10
C LYS A 94 -8.26 -5.87 -10.58
N LEU A 95 -7.62 -4.97 -9.82
CA LEU A 95 -7.67 -4.99 -8.36
C LEU A 95 -8.86 -4.19 -7.81
N TYR A 96 -8.98 -2.92 -8.21
CA TYR A 96 -9.87 -1.96 -7.55
C TYR A 96 -11.27 -1.93 -8.13
N TYR A 97 -11.42 -2.13 -9.45
CA TYR A 97 -12.71 -1.99 -10.14
C TYR A 97 -12.90 -3.00 -11.30
N PRO A 98 -12.75 -4.31 -11.03
CA PRO A 98 -12.82 -5.33 -12.08
C PRO A 98 -14.18 -5.36 -12.80
N ASP A 99 -15.24 -4.87 -12.15
CA ASP A 99 -16.58 -4.76 -12.70
C ASP A 99 -16.90 -3.31 -13.15
N GLY A 100 -15.87 -2.45 -13.31
CA GLY A 100 -16.03 -1.05 -13.69
C GLY A 100 -16.53 -0.15 -12.56
N THR A 101 -16.60 -0.62 -11.32
CA THR A 101 -17.02 0.14 -10.13
C THR A 101 -16.13 -0.17 -8.94
N PHE A 102 -15.66 0.85 -8.28
CA PHE A 102 -14.89 0.71 -7.04
C PHE A 102 -15.82 0.55 -5.83
N SER A 103 -15.45 -0.32 -4.90
CA SER A 103 -16.19 -0.52 -3.66
C SER A 103 -15.24 -0.80 -2.48
N PRO A 104 -15.22 0.05 -1.43
CA PRO A 104 -14.42 -0.20 -0.22
C PRO A 104 -14.72 -1.56 0.42
N TRP A 105 -15.98 -1.98 0.43
CA TRP A 105 -16.40 -3.27 1.00
C TRP A 105 -15.82 -4.47 0.25
N LYS A 106 -15.85 -4.44 -1.08
CA LYS A 106 -15.21 -5.49 -1.89
C LYS A 106 -13.71 -5.54 -1.65
N MET A 107 -13.09 -4.38 -1.45
CA MET A 107 -11.65 -4.33 -1.12
C MET A 107 -11.34 -4.95 0.23
N ASP A 108 -12.13 -4.67 1.27
CA ASP A 108 -11.96 -5.31 2.58
C ASP A 108 -12.07 -6.84 2.48
N GLU A 109 -13.11 -7.33 1.79
CA GLU A 109 -13.30 -8.78 1.55
C GLU A 109 -12.12 -9.40 0.79
N ASN A 110 -11.65 -8.74 -0.26
CA ASN A 110 -10.52 -9.19 -1.07
C ASN A 110 -9.22 -9.24 -0.28
N LEU A 111 -8.94 -8.20 0.51
CA LEU A 111 -7.73 -8.12 1.35
C LEU A 111 -7.75 -9.21 2.44
N ASP A 112 -8.89 -9.42 3.08
CA ASP A 112 -9.05 -10.47 4.09
C ASP A 112 -8.91 -11.88 3.48
N ALA A 113 -9.50 -12.11 2.31
CA ALA A 113 -9.39 -13.37 1.60
C ALA A 113 -7.94 -13.63 1.17
N PHE A 114 -7.29 -12.62 0.58
CA PHE A 114 -5.89 -12.68 0.18
C PHE A 114 -4.98 -12.95 1.38
N TYR A 115 -5.14 -12.21 2.47
CA TYR A 115 -4.32 -12.41 3.66
C TYR A 115 -4.48 -13.81 4.24
N ARG A 116 -5.71 -14.30 4.39
CA ARG A 116 -5.96 -15.68 4.85
C ARG A 116 -5.31 -16.72 3.94
N GLU A 117 -5.40 -16.55 2.64
CA GLU A 117 -4.76 -17.47 1.69
C GLU A 117 -3.23 -17.42 1.80
N SER A 118 -2.66 -16.23 1.89
CA SER A 118 -1.20 -16.05 1.99
C SER A 118 -0.59 -16.69 3.24
N GLN A 119 -1.38 -16.87 4.30
CA GLN A 119 -0.91 -17.46 5.57
C GLN A 119 -1.08 -18.99 5.65
N LYS A 120 -1.73 -19.65 4.67
CA LYS A 120 -1.99 -21.10 4.71
C LYS A 120 -0.72 -21.96 4.69
N THR A 121 0.34 -21.49 4.06
CA THR A 121 1.61 -22.22 3.94
C THR A 121 2.64 -21.83 5.00
N GLY A 122 2.23 -21.11 6.02
CA GLY A 122 3.05 -20.56 7.09
C GLY A 122 2.96 -19.03 7.13
N ARG A 123 3.45 -18.42 8.20
CA ARG A 123 3.45 -16.95 8.36
C ARG A 123 4.29 -16.32 7.24
N ARG A 124 3.67 -15.45 6.46
CA ARG A 124 4.33 -14.67 5.41
C ARG A 124 4.15 -13.18 5.69
N ASN A 125 5.22 -12.46 5.53
CA ASN A 125 5.17 -11.00 5.52
C ASN A 125 4.61 -10.54 4.16
N VAL A 126 3.81 -9.48 4.16
CA VAL A 126 3.22 -8.90 2.96
C VAL A 126 3.65 -7.45 2.82
N ARG A 127 4.21 -7.14 1.67
CA ARG A 127 4.64 -5.79 1.28
C ARG A 127 3.80 -5.35 0.09
N ALA A 128 2.84 -4.46 0.34
CA ALA A 128 1.92 -3.96 -0.66
C ALA A 128 2.26 -2.52 -1.04
N THR A 129 2.21 -2.20 -2.32
CA THR A 129 2.25 -0.82 -2.81
C THR A 129 1.34 -0.64 -4.01
N ALA A 130 0.75 0.53 -4.14
CA ALA A 130 -0.14 0.87 -5.23
C ALA A 130 -0.03 2.35 -5.58
N ASP A 131 -0.07 2.64 -6.88
CA ASP A 131 -0.25 4.01 -7.35
C ASP A 131 -1.74 4.35 -7.33
N MET A 132 -2.10 5.41 -6.60
CA MET A 132 -3.50 5.79 -6.38
C MET A 132 -4.06 6.70 -7.47
N ALA A 133 -3.27 7.02 -8.51
CA ALA A 133 -3.70 7.88 -9.63
C ALA A 133 -4.90 7.30 -10.42
N TRP A 134 -5.19 6.01 -10.33
CA TRP A 134 -6.38 5.40 -10.92
C TRP A 134 -7.67 6.08 -10.45
N ALA A 135 -7.70 6.62 -9.23
CA ALA A 135 -8.88 7.30 -8.70
C ALA A 135 -9.19 8.63 -9.40
N LEU A 136 -8.24 9.18 -10.18
CA LEU A 136 -8.45 10.38 -11.00
C LEU A 136 -9.25 10.09 -12.27
N GLU A 137 -9.41 8.84 -12.66
CA GLU A 137 -10.15 8.42 -13.86
C GLU A 137 -11.67 8.50 -13.71
N LYS A 138 -12.19 8.96 -12.57
CA LYS A 138 -13.62 9.12 -12.30
C LYS A 138 -14.42 7.82 -12.47
N ILE A 139 -13.84 6.70 -12.11
CA ILE A 139 -14.52 5.41 -12.03
C ILE A 139 -15.66 5.53 -10.99
N PRO A 140 -16.87 5.01 -11.25
CA PRO A 140 -17.93 4.99 -10.24
C PRO A 140 -17.46 4.39 -8.92
N GLY A 141 -17.70 5.07 -7.81
CA GLY A 141 -17.27 4.67 -6.47
C GLY A 141 -15.95 5.28 -6.00
N THR A 142 -15.17 5.96 -6.87
CA THR A 142 -13.88 6.60 -6.48
C THR A 142 -14.07 7.70 -5.44
N GLU A 143 -15.27 8.27 -5.30
CA GLU A 143 -15.64 9.17 -4.21
C GLU A 143 -15.48 8.55 -2.82
N HIS A 144 -15.40 7.21 -2.75
CA HIS A 144 -15.18 6.46 -1.51
C HIS A 144 -13.72 6.05 -1.29
N LEU A 145 -12.77 6.58 -2.08
CA LEU A 145 -11.35 6.27 -1.91
C LEU A 145 -10.87 6.49 -0.46
N MET A 146 -11.19 7.64 0.12
CA MET A 146 -10.74 7.95 1.49
C MET A 146 -11.44 7.10 2.56
N VAL A 147 -12.61 6.56 2.27
CA VAL A 147 -13.25 5.53 3.10
C VAL A 147 -12.40 4.27 3.12
N TYR A 148 -11.97 3.79 1.96
CA TYR A 148 -11.09 2.64 1.83
C TYR A 148 -9.75 2.87 2.56
N GLU A 149 -9.11 4.01 2.35
CA GLU A 149 -7.84 4.35 3.01
C GLU A 149 -7.99 4.42 4.54
N SER A 150 -9.08 4.99 5.03
CA SER A 150 -9.39 4.99 6.46
C SER A 150 -9.56 3.56 6.99
N ARG A 151 -10.30 2.69 6.27
CA ARG A 151 -10.59 1.31 6.67
C ARG A 151 -9.37 0.38 6.63
N LEU A 152 -8.36 0.68 5.83
CA LEU A 152 -7.07 -0.04 5.87
C LEU A 152 -6.45 -0.01 7.27
N ASN A 153 -6.73 1.00 8.07
CA ASN A 153 -6.26 1.10 9.45
C ASN A 153 -7.01 0.19 10.45
N TYR A 154 -8.11 -0.46 10.04
CA TYR A 154 -8.66 -1.62 10.77
C TYR A 154 -8.00 -2.94 10.33
N PHE A 155 -7.62 -3.03 9.05
CA PHE A 155 -7.08 -4.25 8.47
C PHE A 155 -5.61 -4.48 8.79
N ILE A 156 -4.75 -3.46 8.61
CA ILE A 156 -3.29 -3.57 8.64
C ILE A 156 -2.71 -3.82 10.05
N PRO A 157 -3.15 -3.11 11.12
CA PRO A 157 -2.53 -3.23 12.43
C PRO A 157 -2.52 -4.67 12.96
N GLY A 158 -1.40 -5.05 13.57
CA GLY A 158 -1.22 -6.38 14.16
C GLY A 158 -0.92 -7.51 13.17
N LYS A 159 -0.93 -7.23 11.86
CA LYS A 159 -0.55 -8.19 10.82
C LYS A 159 0.91 -7.95 10.36
N PRO A 160 1.61 -8.97 9.87
CA PRO A 160 2.90 -8.81 9.17
C PRO A 160 2.64 -8.24 7.76
N TRP A 161 2.05 -7.07 7.72
CA TRP A 161 1.62 -6.36 6.52
C TRP A 161 2.10 -4.92 6.57
N ILE A 162 2.59 -4.40 5.45
CA ILE A 162 2.88 -2.98 5.26
C ILE A 162 2.27 -2.54 3.93
N SER A 163 1.56 -1.39 3.95
CA SER A 163 1.04 -0.76 2.74
C SER A 163 1.69 0.60 2.51
N LEU A 164 2.10 0.83 1.27
CA LEU A 164 2.60 2.11 0.76
C LEU A 164 1.69 2.56 -0.38
N CYS A 165 0.79 3.52 -0.10
CA CYS A 165 -0.12 4.11 -1.07
C CYS A 165 0.50 5.37 -1.67
N LEU A 166 0.70 5.41 -3.00
CA LEU A 166 1.46 6.45 -3.68
C LEU A 166 0.54 7.53 -4.26
N TYR A 167 0.80 8.78 -3.91
CA TYR A 167 0.01 9.94 -4.32
C TYR A 167 0.89 10.99 -5.00
N ASN A 168 0.58 11.30 -6.27
CA ASN A 168 1.19 12.43 -6.97
C ASN A 168 0.57 13.74 -6.49
N ILE A 169 1.30 14.53 -5.71
CA ILE A 169 0.78 15.77 -5.12
C ILE A 169 0.53 16.89 -6.15
N THR A 170 0.99 16.72 -7.38
CA THR A 170 0.71 17.67 -8.48
C THR A 170 -0.56 17.33 -9.24
N LYS A 171 -1.06 16.08 -9.12
CA LYS A 171 -2.26 15.59 -9.81
C LYS A 171 -3.51 15.59 -8.92
N PHE A 172 -3.35 15.26 -7.63
CA PHE A 172 -4.43 15.32 -6.66
C PHE A 172 -4.60 16.74 -6.11
N ASP A 173 -5.84 17.17 -5.92
CA ASP A 173 -6.10 18.46 -5.32
C ASP A 173 -5.73 18.53 -3.83
N GLY A 174 -5.56 19.75 -3.31
CA GLY A 174 -5.14 19.95 -1.92
C GLY A 174 -6.12 19.41 -0.89
N ALA A 175 -7.43 19.36 -1.18
CA ALA A 175 -8.43 18.81 -0.27
C ALA A 175 -8.29 17.28 -0.18
N THR A 176 -8.04 16.63 -1.30
CA THR A 176 -7.75 15.18 -1.36
C THR A 176 -6.47 14.85 -0.61
N ILE A 177 -5.37 15.60 -0.83
CA ILE A 177 -4.10 15.39 -0.10
C ILE A 177 -4.28 15.56 1.41
N MET A 178 -5.07 16.55 1.85
CA MET A 178 -5.38 16.70 3.29
C MET A 178 -6.13 15.49 3.85
N ASN A 179 -7.02 14.86 3.08
CA ASN A 179 -7.69 13.64 3.51
C ASN A 179 -6.74 12.42 3.47
N VAL A 180 -5.84 12.34 2.51
CA VAL A 180 -4.74 11.35 2.51
C VAL A 180 -3.94 11.45 3.80
N LEU A 181 -3.54 12.65 4.22
CA LEU A 181 -2.84 12.84 5.49
C LEU A 181 -3.69 12.41 6.70
N ARG A 182 -5.00 12.65 6.68
CA ARG A 182 -5.88 12.24 7.80
C ARG A 182 -6.08 10.73 7.90
N THR A 183 -5.91 10.00 6.81
CA THR A 183 -6.14 8.55 6.77
C THR A 183 -4.88 7.69 6.85
N HIS A 184 -3.68 8.29 6.86
CA HIS A 184 -2.42 7.56 6.91
C HIS A 184 -1.60 7.93 8.16
N PRO A 185 -1.29 6.97 9.04
CA PRO A 185 -0.48 7.24 10.24
C PRO A 185 0.98 7.59 9.94
N TYR A 186 1.48 7.26 8.76
CA TYR A 186 2.84 7.58 8.33
C TYR A 186 2.84 8.26 6.96
N THR A 187 3.82 9.13 6.74
CA THR A 187 4.11 9.74 5.43
C THR A 187 5.55 9.46 5.01
N LEU A 188 5.73 9.22 3.71
CA LEU A 188 7.02 9.17 3.05
C LEU A 188 7.05 10.31 2.02
N ASN A 189 7.98 11.25 2.18
CA ASN A 189 8.15 12.39 1.27
C ASN A 189 9.63 12.70 1.10
N GLY A 190 10.10 12.85 -0.13
CA GLY A 190 11.53 13.09 -0.43
C GLY A 190 12.45 12.04 0.20
N GLY A 191 12.02 10.78 0.24
CA GLY A 191 12.76 9.68 0.87
C GLY A 191 12.77 9.69 2.40
N VAL A 192 12.02 10.59 3.06
CA VAL A 192 11.95 10.73 4.52
C VAL A 192 10.63 10.15 5.05
N LEU A 193 10.73 9.10 5.87
CA LEU A 193 9.60 8.51 6.58
C LEU A 193 9.37 9.23 7.91
N THR A 194 8.13 9.67 8.16
CA THR A 194 7.75 10.34 9.42
C THR A 194 6.41 9.83 9.93
N GLU A 195 6.23 9.81 11.26
CA GLU A 195 4.90 9.72 11.86
C GLU A 195 4.08 10.96 11.47
N ASN A 196 2.84 10.74 11.09
CA ASN A 196 2.00 11.80 10.57
C ASN A 196 1.12 12.43 11.67
N PRO A 197 1.37 13.69 12.08
CA PRO A 197 0.61 14.35 13.13
C PRO A 197 -0.84 14.70 12.74
N TYR A 198 -1.19 14.62 11.46
CA TYR A 198 -2.55 14.89 10.97
C TYR A 198 -3.43 13.65 10.94
N TYR A 199 -2.87 12.48 11.22
CA TYR A 199 -3.62 11.23 11.22
C TYR A 199 -4.77 11.26 12.21
N GLN A 200 -5.91 10.75 11.77
CA GLN A 200 -7.11 10.54 12.58
C GLN A 200 -7.42 9.04 12.65
N ASP A 201 -7.78 8.60 13.83
CA ASP A 201 -8.29 7.22 14.02
C ASP A 201 -9.47 6.97 13.07
N PRO A 202 -9.58 5.76 12.45
CA PRO A 202 -10.64 5.48 11.49
C PRO A 202 -12.05 5.66 12.07
N ASP A 203 -12.27 5.37 13.37
CA ASP A 203 -13.57 5.59 13.99
C ASP A 203 -13.94 7.07 14.01
N ILE A 204 -12.97 7.94 14.26
CA ILE A 204 -13.17 9.40 14.26
C ILE A 204 -13.38 9.89 12.83
N TRP A 205 -12.48 9.54 11.91
CA TRP A 205 -12.56 10.03 10.54
C TRP A 205 -13.86 9.59 9.85
N LEU A 206 -14.25 8.31 9.98
CA LEU A 206 -15.47 7.78 9.37
C LEU A 206 -16.73 8.40 9.99
N ALA A 207 -16.76 8.59 11.32
CA ALA A 207 -17.90 9.24 11.97
C ALA A 207 -18.16 10.66 11.45
N GLU A 208 -17.08 11.40 11.17
CA GLU A 208 -17.16 12.79 10.69
C GLU A 208 -17.46 12.90 9.19
N ASN A 209 -16.91 11.98 8.36
CA ASN A 209 -16.89 12.14 6.91
C ASN A 209 -17.78 11.13 6.14
N ALA A 210 -18.01 9.94 6.72
CA ALA A 210 -18.73 8.86 6.06
C ALA A 210 -19.39 7.90 7.08
N PRO A 211 -20.31 8.39 7.94
CA PRO A 211 -20.85 7.61 9.07
C PRO A 211 -21.56 6.31 8.65
N GLN A 212 -22.05 6.23 7.41
CA GLN A 212 -22.66 5.02 6.86
C GLN A 212 -21.65 3.87 6.68
N PHE A 213 -20.35 4.15 6.78
CA PHE A 213 -19.26 3.16 6.66
C PHE A 213 -18.59 2.82 8.01
N LEU A 214 -19.10 3.35 9.12
CA LEU A 214 -18.50 3.16 10.45
C LEU A 214 -18.73 1.76 11.03
N ASN A 215 -19.84 1.12 10.73
CA ASN A 215 -20.31 -0.09 11.41
C ASN A 215 -20.43 -1.29 10.46
N HIS A 216 -19.30 -1.83 10.04
CA HIS A 216 -19.31 -3.16 9.37
C HIS A 216 -18.02 -3.95 9.59
#